data_8b00702fd116931969dfa75282ac18b3
#
_entry.id   8b00702fd116931969dfa75282ac18b3
#
_cell.length_a   1.000
_cell.length_b   1.000
_cell.length_c   1.000
_cell.angle_alpha   90.00
_cell.angle_beta   90.00
_cell.angle_gamma   90.00
#
_symmetry.space_group_name_H-M   'P 1'
#
loop_
_entity.id
_entity.type
_entity.pdbx_description
1 polymer ?
#
loop_
_entity_poly.entity_id
_entity_poly.type
_entity_poly.pdbx_seq_one_letter_code
_entity_poly.pdbx_strand_id
1 'polypeptide(L)'
;MNTPANGSLSRRSVLRGTAGAAGLFTAGGLLTACGGIKESSAQTDAVLRIGYVSPSTGPAAGFGEPNAFLMKKLRATFKDGLKIGGKKYSVEIIDRDSQSNPQTAAQVAADLINSEKIDLMLVTSTPETVNPVADACEAAKIPCLSTAVPWEAWYFGRGATPEKPFTYTYHFFIGVAELHAAYTSLWTKGGVETNRRVGVMWPNDPDGKAIRQGLGPQLTKSGFTIVDPGAYEDGTNDYSAQIAAFKKADAEIFNTFPLPPDFATFWKQARQQGYRPRIASIAKTGLLPSQIEALGPLGYGLSAGFWWSPEFPFTSTLTDQTARQLADDYEKSTGKQWNQVIGSNMALFEVAVHALKATSDPKDRGELAAALGKAKLTTVAGPLDFTSGPVKNVSTEPLVMGQWRKATGGSTFAVEPVIVDNGAFGDIPRGGELEPLR
;
A
#
# COMPACT_ATOMS: atom_id res chain seq x y z
N MET A 1 -33.32 -32.11 -46.98
CA MET A 1 -34.17 -31.20 -47.81
C MET A 1 -33.79 -29.78 -47.48
N ASN A 2 -33.21 -29.15 -48.51
CA ASN A 2 -33.08 -27.71 -48.77
C ASN A 2 -32.36 -26.76 -47.80
N THR A 3 -31.11 -26.55 -48.06
CA THR A 3 -30.49 -25.21 -48.14
C THR A 3 -31.07 -24.43 -49.32
N PRO A 4 -30.99 -23.05 -49.38
CA PRO A 4 -29.79 -22.36 -49.80
C PRO A 4 -29.57 -21.03 -49.09
N ALA A 5 -28.44 -20.44 -49.05
CA ALA A 5 -27.39 -19.96 -49.93
C ALA A 5 -27.23 -18.42 -49.83
N ASN A 6 -26.02 -18.01 -49.51
CA ASN A 6 -25.20 -16.91 -50.06
C ASN A 6 -25.74 -15.49 -50.24
N GLY A 7 -24.91 -14.56 -49.77
CA GLY A 7 -24.94 -13.15 -50.12
C GLY A 7 -23.76 -12.37 -49.56
N SER A 8 -22.56 -12.69 -50.04
CA SER A 8 -21.38 -11.82 -49.96
C SER A 8 -21.53 -10.65 -50.93
N LEU A 9 -21.24 -9.43 -50.51
CA LEU A 9 -20.87 -8.35 -51.42
C LEU A 9 -19.67 -7.56 -50.91
N SER A 10 -18.68 -7.63 -51.74
CA SER A 10 -17.35 -7.09 -51.76
C SER A 10 -17.31 -5.65 -52.27
N ARG A 11 -16.49 -4.84 -51.64
CA ARG A 11 -15.51 -3.86 -52.15
C ARG A 11 -15.81 -3.02 -53.43
N ARG A 12 -15.37 -1.78 -53.32
CA ARG A 12 -14.67 -0.91 -54.26
C ARG A 12 -15.46 0.11 -55.05
N SER A 13 -14.85 1.29 -54.89
CA SER A 13 -14.60 2.37 -55.91
C SER A 13 -15.79 3.27 -56.29
N VAL A 14 -15.54 4.57 -56.27
CA VAL A 14 -15.05 5.29 -57.46
C VAL A 14 -14.59 6.70 -57.06
N LEU A 15 -13.46 7.04 -57.59
CA LEU A 15 -12.83 8.36 -57.71
C LEU A 15 -13.46 9.20 -58.83
N ARG A 16 -13.13 10.51 -58.78
CA ARG A 16 -13.19 11.54 -59.86
C ARG A 16 -14.41 12.45 -59.80
N GLY A 17 -14.25 13.74 -59.86
CA GLY A 17 -13.32 14.76 -60.38
C GLY A 17 -14.16 16.00 -60.60
N THR A 18 -13.72 17.14 -60.63
CA THR A 18 -13.06 18.06 -61.56
C THR A 18 -13.18 19.46 -61.00
N ALA A 19 -12.19 20.19 -60.88
CA ALA A 19 -11.51 21.26 -61.57
C ALA A 19 -12.34 22.48 -61.99
N GLY A 20 -11.81 23.68 -61.64
CA GLY A 20 -11.92 24.95 -62.37
C GLY A 20 -12.75 26.02 -61.63
N ALA A 21 -12.32 27.22 -61.33
CA ALA A 21 -11.67 28.19 -62.18
C ALA A 21 -11.17 29.40 -61.37
N ALA A 22 -10.14 30.01 -61.85
CA ALA A 22 -9.48 31.21 -61.34
C ALA A 22 -10.32 32.49 -61.55
N GLY A 23 -10.10 33.46 -60.70
CA GLY A 23 -10.57 34.85 -60.85
C GLY A 23 -9.71 35.80 -60.05
N LEU A 24 -8.75 36.45 -60.71
CA LEU A 24 -8.02 37.64 -60.23
C LEU A 24 -8.96 38.85 -60.15
N PHE A 25 -8.75 39.73 -59.19
CA PHE A 25 -8.62 41.17 -59.36
C PHE A 25 -8.36 41.89 -58.05
N THR A 26 -7.17 42.41 -57.87
CA THR A 26 -6.60 43.77 -57.65
C THR A 26 -7.03 44.57 -56.46
N ALA A 27 -5.99 44.81 -55.71
CA ALA A 27 -5.39 46.05 -55.22
C ALA A 27 -6.23 47.06 -54.42
N GLY A 28 -5.69 47.43 -53.28
CA GLY A 28 -5.75 48.79 -52.75
C GLY A 28 -6.05 48.94 -51.27
N GLY A 29 -5.08 49.40 -50.49
CA GLY A 29 -5.37 50.07 -49.24
C GLY A 29 -4.50 49.68 -48.03
N LEU A 30 -3.38 50.33 -47.91
CA LEU A 30 -2.60 50.45 -46.65
C LEU A 30 -3.46 51.00 -45.51
N LEU A 31 -3.43 50.33 -44.36
CA LEU A 31 -3.39 50.97 -43.06
C LEU A 31 -2.76 50.04 -42.02
N THR A 32 -1.58 50.42 -41.60
CA THR A 32 -0.84 49.94 -40.45
C THR A 32 -1.66 50.06 -39.16
N ALA A 33 -1.90 48.92 -38.52
CA ALA A 33 -2.14 48.86 -37.09
C ALA A 33 -1.26 47.79 -36.50
N CYS A 34 -0.14 48.17 -35.94
CA CYS A 34 0.66 47.35 -35.05
C CYS A 34 -0.18 47.02 -33.80
N GLY A 35 -0.79 45.86 -33.79
CA GLY A 35 -1.30 45.21 -32.62
C GLY A 35 -0.63 43.85 -32.59
N GLY A 36 0.48 43.76 -31.85
CA GLY A 36 1.15 42.48 -31.60
C GLY A 36 0.19 41.53 -30.90
N ILE A 37 -0.41 40.64 -31.66
CA ILE A 37 -0.96 39.41 -31.11
C ILE A 37 0.26 38.67 -30.62
N LYS A 38 0.54 38.76 -29.30
CA LYS A 38 1.29 37.74 -28.63
C LYS A 38 0.46 36.47 -28.84
N GLU A 39 0.84 35.67 -29.81
CA GLU A 39 0.54 34.24 -29.73
C GLU A 39 1.11 33.80 -28.39
N SER A 40 0.23 33.73 -27.41
CA SER A 40 0.46 32.86 -26.26
C SER A 40 0.55 31.47 -26.88
N SER A 41 1.78 31.06 -27.20
CA SER A 41 2.06 29.66 -27.41
C SER A 41 1.59 29.00 -26.10
N ALA A 42 0.43 28.36 -26.14
CA ALA A 42 -0.01 27.46 -25.10
C ALA A 42 1.11 26.43 -25.01
N GLN A 43 2.04 26.68 -24.07
CA GLN A 43 3.09 25.75 -23.73
C GLN A 43 2.35 24.53 -23.26
N THR A 44 2.23 23.51 -24.12
CA THR A 44 1.65 22.21 -23.76
C THR A 44 2.48 21.73 -22.60
N ASP A 45 1.89 21.75 -21.42
CA ASP A 45 2.53 21.25 -20.20
C ASP A 45 3.00 19.83 -20.49
N ALA A 46 4.27 19.56 -20.24
CA ALA A 46 4.78 18.20 -20.36
C ALA A 46 4.01 17.32 -19.35
N VAL A 47 3.58 16.14 -19.77
CA VAL A 47 2.80 15.21 -18.93
C VAL A 47 3.73 14.34 -18.12
N LEU A 48 3.54 14.31 -16.80
CA LEU A 48 4.12 13.31 -15.90
C LEU A 48 3.12 12.18 -15.71
N ARG A 49 3.50 10.98 -16.09
CA ARG A 49 2.68 9.78 -15.95
C ARG A 49 3.14 8.96 -14.75
N ILE A 50 2.26 8.82 -13.78
CA ILE A 50 2.49 8.03 -12.58
C ILE A 50 1.64 6.77 -12.69
N GLY A 51 2.29 5.60 -12.82
CA GLY A 51 1.62 4.31 -12.70
C GLY A 51 1.34 4.00 -11.24
N TYR A 52 0.16 3.47 -10.93
CA TYR A 52 -0.19 3.01 -9.60
C TYR A 52 -0.79 1.61 -9.67
N VAL A 53 -0.16 0.65 -8.97
CA VAL A 53 -0.61 -0.75 -8.93
C VAL A 53 -0.99 -1.14 -7.51
N SER A 54 -2.19 -1.67 -7.36
CA SER A 54 -2.69 -2.18 -6.09
C SER A 54 -3.79 -3.23 -6.30
N PRO A 55 -4.13 -4.07 -5.33
CA PRO A 55 -5.20 -5.05 -5.48
C PRO A 55 -6.55 -4.40 -5.21
N SER A 56 -7.38 -4.24 -6.24
CA SER A 56 -8.78 -3.84 -6.07
C SER A 56 -9.71 -5.06 -5.97
N THR A 57 -9.23 -6.23 -6.40
CA THR A 57 -9.95 -7.51 -6.36
C THR A 57 -9.06 -8.64 -5.84
N GLY A 58 -9.68 -9.79 -5.49
CA GLY A 58 -8.98 -10.96 -4.97
C GLY A 58 -8.78 -10.95 -3.44
N PRO A 59 -7.99 -11.91 -2.89
CA PRO A 59 -7.86 -12.10 -1.44
C PRO A 59 -7.25 -10.92 -0.68
N ALA A 60 -6.41 -10.12 -1.34
CA ALA A 60 -5.78 -8.93 -0.76
C ALA A 60 -6.53 -7.63 -1.10
N ALA A 61 -7.77 -7.68 -1.60
CA ALA A 61 -8.55 -6.50 -2.02
C ALA A 61 -8.73 -5.43 -0.92
N GLY A 62 -8.62 -5.82 0.36
CA GLY A 62 -8.65 -4.88 1.48
C GLY A 62 -7.55 -3.81 1.41
N PHE A 63 -6.40 -4.12 0.83
CA PHE A 63 -5.32 -3.15 0.59
C PHE A 63 -5.67 -2.14 -0.52
N GLY A 64 -6.61 -2.46 -1.39
CA GLY A 64 -7.13 -1.57 -2.44
C GLY A 64 -8.42 -0.86 -2.06
N GLU A 65 -9.01 -1.15 -0.92
CA GLU A 65 -10.32 -0.60 -0.52
C GLU A 65 -10.39 0.94 -0.57
N PRO A 66 -9.37 1.72 -0.14
CA PRO A 66 -9.43 3.17 -0.18
C PRO A 66 -9.09 3.78 -1.56
N ASN A 67 -8.73 2.99 -2.56
CA ASN A 67 -8.17 3.50 -3.82
C ASN A 67 -9.08 4.48 -4.56
N ALA A 68 -10.37 4.17 -4.69
CA ALA A 68 -11.30 5.06 -5.39
C ALA A 68 -11.35 6.45 -4.75
N PHE A 69 -11.37 6.52 -3.42
CA PHE A 69 -11.31 7.77 -2.66
C PHE A 69 -9.97 8.48 -2.87
N LEU A 70 -8.86 7.77 -2.68
CA LEU A 70 -7.50 8.35 -2.81
C LEU A 70 -7.24 8.86 -4.22
N MET A 71 -7.57 8.07 -5.26
CA MET A 71 -7.37 8.48 -6.65
C MET A 71 -8.20 9.72 -7.00
N LYS A 72 -9.46 9.80 -6.55
CA LYS A 72 -10.29 10.99 -6.72
C LYS A 72 -9.65 12.21 -6.06
N LYS A 73 -9.19 12.08 -4.80
CA LYS A 73 -8.54 13.14 -4.05
C LYS A 73 -7.24 13.59 -4.69
N LEU A 74 -6.36 12.66 -5.06
CA LEU A 74 -5.06 12.96 -5.67
C LEU A 74 -5.22 13.60 -7.06
N ARG A 75 -6.12 13.11 -7.91
CA ARG A 75 -6.42 13.75 -9.20
C ARG A 75 -6.94 15.18 -9.02
N ALA A 76 -7.74 15.43 -7.99
CA ALA A 76 -8.18 16.79 -7.65
C ALA A 76 -7.02 17.67 -7.16
N THR A 77 -6.11 17.12 -6.34
CA THR A 77 -4.91 17.82 -5.86
C THR A 77 -3.98 18.20 -7.03
N PHE A 78 -3.84 17.34 -8.02
CA PHE A 78 -2.97 17.56 -9.17
C PHE A 78 -3.64 18.24 -10.36
N LYS A 79 -4.90 18.67 -10.27
CA LYS A 79 -5.65 19.29 -11.39
C LYS A 79 -4.94 20.49 -12.02
N ASP A 80 -4.18 21.23 -11.20
CA ASP A 80 -3.44 22.40 -11.65
C ASP A 80 -1.97 22.06 -12.00
N GLY A 81 -1.62 20.76 -12.02
CA GLY A 81 -0.27 20.27 -12.31
C GLY A 81 0.74 20.51 -11.20
N LEU A 82 1.99 20.15 -11.44
CA LEU A 82 3.14 20.35 -10.54
C LEU A 82 4.14 21.31 -11.16
N LYS A 83 4.69 22.21 -10.36
CA LYS A 83 5.83 23.06 -10.74
C LYS A 83 7.12 22.37 -10.30
N ILE A 84 8.01 22.08 -11.23
CA ILE A 84 9.30 21.41 -11.01
C ILE A 84 10.34 22.11 -11.87
N GLY A 85 11.47 22.53 -11.28
CA GLY A 85 12.54 23.20 -12.02
C GLY A 85 12.09 24.46 -12.78
N GLY A 86 11.06 25.16 -12.28
CA GLY A 86 10.48 26.35 -12.94
C GLY A 86 9.51 26.06 -14.09
N LYS A 87 9.35 24.78 -14.49
CA LYS A 87 8.39 24.34 -15.52
C LYS A 87 7.12 23.77 -14.86
N LYS A 88 6.00 23.84 -15.59
CA LYS A 88 4.73 23.23 -15.19
C LYS A 88 4.53 21.91 -15.91
N TYR A 89 4.13 20.89 -15.16
CA TYR A 89 3.81 19.54 -15.66
C TYR A 89 2.38 19.22 -15.30
N SER A 90 1.58 18.74 -16.24
CA SER A 90 0.33 18.07 -15.92
C SER A 90 0.63 16.68 -15.35
N VAL A 91 -0.21 16.20 -14.42
CA VAL A 91 -0.01 14.90 -13.77
C VAL A 91 -1.13 13.96 -14.18
N GLU A 92 -0.77 12.82 -14.74
CA GLU A 92 -1.68 11.73 -15.08
C GLU A 92 -1.39 10.55 -14.15
N ILE A 93 -2.39 10.11 -13.37
CA ILE A 93 -2.30 8.90 -12.55
C ILE A 93 -3.04 7.78 -13.28
N ILE A 94 -2.30 6.72 -13.62
CA ILE A 94 -2.81 5.54 -14.34
C ILE A 94 -2.81 4.37 -13.35
N ASP A 95 -3.98 4.09 -12.77
CA ASP A 95 -4.15 3.01 -11.80
C ASP A 95 -4.54 1.68 -12.47
N ARG A 96 -4.02 0.59 -11.93
CA ARG A 96 -4.25 -0.78 -12.40
C ARG A 96 -4.45 -1.74 -11.22
N ASP A 97 -5.36 -2.68 -11.42
CA ASP A 97 -5.65 -3.75 -10.46
C ASP A 97 -4.69 -4.92 -10.68
N SER A 98 -3.95 -5.30 -9.64
CA SER A 98 -3.12 -6.51 -9.64
C SER A 98 -3.94 -7.80 -9.48
N GLN A 99 -5.23 -7.70 -9.14
CA GLN A 99 -6.14 -8.82 -8.86
C GLN A 99 -5.62 -9.78 -7.77
N SER A 100 -4.76 -9.28 -6.88
CA SER A 100 -4.06 -10.10 -5.88
C SER A 100 -3.28 -11.27 -6.49
N ASN A 101 -2.86 -11.14 -7.75
CA ASN A 101 -2.20 -12.20 -8.52
C ASN A 101 -0.84 -11.74 -9.03
N PRO A 102 0.26 -12.50 -8.77
CA PRO A 102 1.61 -12.09 -9.17
C PRO A 102 1.80 -11.97 -10.68
N GLN A 103 1.20 -12.85 -11.48
CA GLN A 103 1.28 -12.81 -12.93
C GLN A 103 0.55 -11.59 -13.50
N THR A 104 -0.65 -11.31 -12.99
CA THR A 104 -1.40 -10.09 -13.36
C THR A 104 -0.63 -8.84 -12.94
N ALA A 105 -0.03 -8.81 -11.75
CA ALA A 105 0.77 -7.69 -11.28
C ALA A 105 1.96 -7.41 -12.20
N ALA A 106 2.70 -8.45 -12.61
CA ALA A 106 3.79 -8.33 -13.58
C ALA A 106 3.29 -7.83 -14.95
N GLN A 107 2.14 -8.34 -15.43
CA GLN A 107 1.57 -7.96 -16.71
C GLN A 107 1.15 -6.48 -16.73
N VAL A 108 0.41 -6.03 -15.72
CA VAL A 108 -0.03 -4.62 -15.66
C VAL A 108 1.15 -3.66 -15.48
N ALA A 109 2.22 -4.09 -14.78
CA ALA A 109 3.45 -3.31 -14.71
C ALA A 109 4.11 -3.18 -16.09
N ALA A 110 4.21 -4.27 -16.85
CA ALA A 110 4.76 -4.24 -18.19
C ALA A 110 3.93 -3.34 -19.13
N ASP A 111 2.60 -3.37 -19.02
CA ASP A 111 1.71 -2.51 -19.81
C ASP A 111 1.90 -1.03 -19.46
N LEU A 112 1.98 -0.69 -18.17
CA LEU A 112 2.25 0.68 -17.72
C LEU A 112 3.61 1.19 -18.22
N ILE A 113 4.64 0.35 -18.18
CA ILE A 113 5.99 0.70 -18.64
C ILE A 113 6.04 0.84 -20.17
N ASN A 114 5.52 -0.14 -20.90
CA ASN A 114 5.74 -0.27 -22.34
C ASN A 114 4.69 0.44 -23.20
N SER A 115 3.44 0.47 -22.75
CA SER A 115 2.32 1.05 -23.52
C SER A 115 1.99 2.46 -23.05
N GLU A 116 1.81 2.65 -21.74
CA GLU A 116 1.46 3.94 -21.14
C GLU A 116 2.67 4.88 -20.98
N LYS A 117 3.90 4.33 -21.05
CA LYS A 117 5.16 5.10 -20.94
C LYS A 117 5.22 5.94 -19.67
N ILE A 118 4.99 5.31 -18.53
CA ILE A 118 5.06 5.97 -17.23
C ILE A 118 6.46 6.49 -16.90
N ASP A 119 6.53 7.56 -16.13
CA ASP A 119 7.77 8.17 -15.64
C ASP A 119 8.15 7.63 -14.25
N LEU A 120 7.14 7.27 -13.43
CA LEU A 120 7.29 6.76 -12.06
C LEU A 120 6.24 5.67 -11.81
N MET A 121 6.64 4.61 -11.11
CA MET A 121 5.73 3.56 -10.62
C MET A 121 5.54 3.69 -9.11
N LEU A 122 4.29 3.59 -8.66
CA LEU A 122 3.92 3.44 -7.26
C LEU A 122 3.18 2.11 -7.10
N VAL A 123 3.49 1.35 -6.04
CA VAL A 123 2.84 0.05 -5.81
C VAL A 123 2.68 -0.25 -4.33
N THR A 124 1.55 -0.85 -3.99
CA THR A 124 1.21 -1.23 -2.61
C THR A 124 0.42 -2.54 -2.60
N SER A 125 0.69 -3.40 -1.67
CA SER A 125 -0.01 -4.63 -1.31
C SER A 125 0.89 -5.57 -0.50
N THR A 126 0.80 -6.87 -0.79
CA THR A 126 1.64 -7.94 -0.24
C THR A 126 2.84 -8.25 -1.17
N PRO A 127 3.87 -8.94 -0.69
CA PRO A 127 5.07 -9.25 -1.50
C PRO A 127 4.77 -9.92 -2.83
N GLU A 128 3.72 -10.76 -2.89
CA GLU A 128 3.34 -11.52 -4.07
C GLU A 128 3.03 -10.64 -5.28
N THR A 129 2.52 -9.43 -5.04
CA THR A 129 2.17 -8.50 -6.11
C THR A 129 3.11 -7.29 -6.20
N VAL A 130 3.65 -6.83 -5.06
CA VAL A 130 4.59 -5.70 -5.04
C VAL A 130 5.92 -6.08 -5.67
N ASN A 131 6.49 -7.25 -5.34
CA ASN A 131 7.79 -7.66 -5.80
C ASN A 131 7.86 -7.80 -7.33
N PRO A 132 6.93 -8.49 -8.02
CA PRO A 132 6.96 -8.57 -9.48
C PRO A 132 6.86 -7.21 -10.18
N VAL A 133 6.08 -6.26 -9.64
CA VAL A 133 6.01 -4.89 -10.18
C VAL A 133 7.35 -4.17 -10.01
N ALA A 134 7.94 -4.25 -8.82
CA ALA A 134 9.22 -3.62 -8.54
C ALA A 134 10.36 -4.24 -9.37
N ASP A 135 10.34 -5.57 -9.61
CA ASP A 135 11.32 -6.26 -10.46
C ASP A 135 11.20 -5.82 -11.93
N ALA A 136 9.98 -5.68 -12.44
CA ALA A 136 9.75 -5.15 -13.79
C ALA A 136 10.28 -3.71 -13.93
N CYS A 137 10.11 -2.88 -12.90
CA CYS A 137 10.62 -1.51 -12.88
C CYS A 137 12.14 -1.47 -12.80
N GLU A 138 12.77 -2.28 -11.94
CA GLU A 138 14.24 -2.34 -11.83
C GLU A 138 14.88 -2.75 -13.17
N ALA A 139 14.33 -3.79 -13.81
CA ALA A 139 14.80 -4.27 -15.11
C ALA A 139 14.63 -3.23 -16.22
N ALA A 140 13.52 -2.47 -16.21
CA ALA A 140 13.22 -1.43 -17.19
C ALA A 140 13.86 -0.07 -16.86
N LYS A 141 14.55 0.04 -15.72
CA LYS A 141 15.13 1.30 -15.21
C LYS A 141 14.07 2.38 -15.03
N ILE A 142 12.90 2.01 -14.53
CA ILE A 142 11.82 2.93 -14.15
C ILE A 142 11.91 3.17 -12.64
N PRO A 143 12.00 4.42 -12.16
CA PRO A 143 11.89 4.70 -10.74
C PRO A 143 10.59 4.12 -10.17
N CYS A 144 10.70 3.39 -9.06
CA CYS A 144 9.57 2.74 -8.42
C CYS A 144 9.65 2.95 -6.91
N LEU A 145 8.54 3.32 -6.31
CA LEU A 145 8.39 3.39 -4.86
C LEU A 145 7.26 2.46 -4.44
N SER A 146 7.50 1.69 -3.38
CA SER A 146 6.56 0.69 -2.86
C SER A 146 6.38 0.78 -1.36
N THR A 147 5.28 0.22 -0.85
CA THR A 147 4.99 0.13 0.59
C THR A 147 4.13 -1.10 0.93
N ALA A 148 3.82 -1.28 2.21
CA ALA A 148 2.96 -2.31 2.78
C ALA A 148 3.50 -3.74 2.72
N VAL A 149 4.78 -3.91 2.51
CA VAL A 149 5.51 -5.18 2.57
C VAL A 149 6.58 -5.08 3.67
N PRO A 150 6.75 -6.04 4.58
CA PRO A 150 7.92 -6.06 5.44
C PRO A 150 9.19 -5.93 4.61
N TRP A 151 10.02 -4.93 4.94
CA TRP A 151 11.11 -4.53 4.04
C TRP A 151 12.10 -5.67 3.75
N GLU A 152 12.26 -6.65 4.65
CA GLU A 152 13.10 -7.82 4.44
C GLU A 152 12.51 -8.72 3.33
N ALA A 153 11.19 -8.91 3.31
CA ALA A 153 10.50 -9.67 2.27
C ALA A 153 10.59 -8.98 0.90
N TRP A 154 10.62 -7.64 0.89
CA TRP A 154 10.81 -6.87 -0.32
C TRP A 154 12.28 -6.88 -0.77
N TYR A 155 13.22 -6.62 0.13
CA TYR A 155 14.64 -6.44 -0.22
C TYR A 155 15.34 -7.77 -0.49
N PHE A 156 15.38 -8.64 0.53
CA PHE A 156 16.04 -9.95 0.41
C PHE A 156 15.22 -10.92 -0.43
N GLY A 157 13.90 -10.85 -0.36
CA GLY A 157 12.98 -11.67 -1.16
C GLY A 157 13.12 -11.46 -2.67
N ARG A 158 13.62 -10.29 -3.09
CA ARG A 158 13.94 -9.95 -4.48
C ARG A 158 15.44 -10.16 -4.82
N GLY A 159 16.22 -10.71 -3.90
CA GLY A 159 17.62 -11.05 -4.12
C GLY A 159 18.62 -9.90 -3.99
N ALA A 160 18.21 -8.74 -3.39
CA ALA A 160 19.17 -7.70 -3.05
C ALA A 160 20.00 -8.10 -1.82
N THR A 161 21.23 -7.55 -1.75
CA THR A 161 22.09 -7.63 -0.58
C THR A 161 22.65 -6.24 -0.28
N PRO A 162 23.21 -5.99 0.92
CA PRO A 162 23.86 -4.70 1.22
C PRO A 162 24.95 -4.33 0.20
N GLU A 163 25.65 -5.32 -0.38
CA GLU A 163 26.70 -5.14 -1.38
C GLU A 163 26.15 -4.94 -2.79
N LYS A 164 24.92 -5.43 -3.03
CA LYS A 164 24.24 -5.33 -4.32
C LYS A 164 22.80 -4.82 -4.13
N PRO A 165 22.63 -3.53 -3.76
CA PRO A 165 21.32 -2.92 -3.61
C PRO A 165 20.67 -2.65 -4.96
N PHE A 166 19.39 -2.34 -4.96
CA PHE A 166 18.67 -1.86 -6.14
C PHE A 166 19.15 -0.47 -6.56
N THR A 167 18.87 -0.10 -7.81
CA THR A 167 19.21 1.21 -8.37
C THR A 167 17.99 2.10 -8.57
N TYR A 168 16.90 1.53 -9.07
CA TYR A 168 15.70 2.27 -9.46
C TYR A 168 14.50 2.05 -8.54
N THR A 169 14.53 1.02 -7.67
CA THR A 169 13.41 0.69 -6.81
C THR A 169 13.69 1.02 -5.35
N TYR A 170 12.70 1.60 -4.69
CA TYR A 170 12.72 2.08 -3.32
C TYR A 170 11.49 1.58 -2.57
N HIS A 171 11.63 1.48 -1.26
CA HIS A 171 10.57 0.93 -0.42
C HIS A 171 10.54 1.61 0.94
N PHE A 172 9.35 1.82 1.47
CA PHE A 172 9.22 2.17 2.88
C PHE A 172 8.13 1.33 3.51
N PHE A 173 8.44 0.71 4.60
CA PHE A 173 7.53 0.01 5.48
C PHE A 173 8.26 -0.49 6.72
N ILE A 174 7.48 -1.02 7.67
CA ILE A 174 8.03 -1.72 8.84
C ILE A 174 8.78 -2.99 8.44
N GLY A 175 9.67 -3.44 9.32
CA GLY A 175 10.35 -4.71 9.19
C GLY A 175 10.33 -5.53 10.47
N VAL A 176 11.16 -6.55 10.51
CA VAL A 176 11.26 -7.47 11.66
C VAL A 176 11.64 -6.75 12.95
N ALA A 177 12.50 -5.72 12.88
CA ALA A 177 12.93 -4.97 14.05
C ALA A 177 11.76 -4.19 14.68
N GLU A 178 10.97 -3.50 13.87
CA GLU A 178 9.80 -2.76 14.31
C GLU A 178 8.72 -3.69 14.84
N LEU A 179 8.46 -4.81 14.17
CA LEU A 179 7.52 -5.84 14.62
C LEU A 179 7.96 -6.45 15.95
N HIS A 180 9.25 -6.80 16.09
CA HIS A 180 9.80 -7.33 17.33
C HIS A 180 9.65 -6.34 18.48
N ALA A 181 10.01 -5.06 18.26
CA ALA A 181 9.87 -4.01 19.28
C ALA A 181 8.42 -3.81 19.70
N ALA A 182 7.49 -3.73 18.73
CA ALA A 182 6.07 -3.51 19.00
C ALA A 182 5.43 -4.71 19.74
N TYR A 183 5.66 -5.93 19.28
CA TYR A 183 5.11 -7.12 19.94
C TYR A 183 5.70 -7.34 21.34
N THR A 184 7.03 -7.20 21.49
CA THR A 184 7.63 -7.37 22.81
C THR A 184 7.18 -6.30 23.80
N SER A 185 7.01 -5.06 23.37
CA SER A 185 6.44 -3.98 24.18
C SER A 185 5.02 -4.33 24.64
N LEU A 186 4.12 -4.65 23.70
CA LEU A 186 2.74 -5.01 24.00
C LEU A 186 2.65 -6.21 24.97
N TRP A 187 3.40 -7.30 24.69
CA TRP A 187 3.29 -8.55 25.46
C TRP A 187 3.96 -8.49 26.84
N THR A 188 4.86 -7.51 27.08
CA THR A 188 5.54 -7.38 28.40
C THR A 188 5.11 -6.16 29.19
N LYS A 189 4.65 -5.10 28.53
CA LYS A 189 4.30 -3.82 29.18
C LYS A 189 2.81 -3.49 29.08
N GLY A 190 2.04 -4.25 28.29
CA GLY A 190 0.61 -4.00 28.09
C GLY A 190 -0.30 -4.33 29.28
N GLY A 191 0.27 -4.81 30.41
CA GLY A 191 -0.50 -5.07 31.64
C GLY A 191 -1.19 -6.44 31.68
N VAL A 192 -1.12 -7.26 30.64
CA VAL A 192 -1.66 -8.63 30.62
C VAL A 192 -0.52 -9.62 30.85
N GLU A 193 -0.48 -10.20 32.05
CA GLU A 193 0.51 -11.24 32.35
C GLU A 193 0.31 -12.49 31.53
N THR A 194 1.40 -13.11 31.07
CA THR A 194 1.40 -14.34 30.27
C THR A 194 2.57 -15.25 30.66
N ASN A 195 2.47 -16.52 30.29
CA ASN A 195 3.56 -17.49 30.45
C ASN A 195 4.67 -17.35 29.39
N ARG A 196 4.60 -16.33 28.51
CA ARG A 196 5.53 -16.05 27.41
C ARG A 196 5.65 -17.17 26.36
N ARG A 197 4.69 -18.10 26.29
CA ARG A 197 4.61 -19.09 25.21
C ARG A 197 3.75 -18.53 24.10
N VAL A 198 4.34 -18.43 22.89
CA VAL A 198 3.72 -17.83 21.72
C VAL A 198 3.40 -18.91 20.71
N GLY A 199 2.12 -19.20 20.53
CA GLY A 199 1.66 -20.00 19.39
C GLY A 199 1.75 -19.17 18.12
N VAL A 200 2.52 -19.63 17.14
CA VAL A 200 2.69 -18.92 15.88
C VAL A 200 2.09 -19.68 14.71
N MET A 201 1.32 -19.00 13.90
CA MET A 201 0.75 -19.52 12.66
C MET A 201 1.18 -18.60 11.52
N TRP A 202 2.38 -18.86 11.00
CA TRP A 202 2.97 -18.09 9.91
C TRP A 202 2.81 -18.84 8.59
N PRO A 203 2.25 -18.22 7.53
CA PRO A 203 1.97 -18.89 6.26
C PRO A 203 3.23 -19.30 5.50
N ASN A 204 3.07 -20.15 4.48
CA ASN A 204 4.14 -20.52 3.55
C ASN A 204 4.23 -19.51 2.37
N ASP A 205 4.06 -18.24 2.66
CA ASP A 205 4.22 -17.14 1.73
C ASP A 205 5.54 -16.38 1.97
N PRO A 206 5.94 -15.40 1.15
CA PRO A 206 7.15 -14.62 1.37
C PRO A 206 7.17 -13.88 2.71
N ASP A 207 6.04 -13.36 3.19
CA ASP A 207 5.93 -12.71 4.50
C ASP A 207 6.21 -13.72 5.62
N GLY A 208 5.50 -14.84 5.63
CA GLY A 208 5.66 -15.87 6.65
C GLY A 208 7.07 -16.44 6.70
N LYS A 209 7.74 -16.58 5.56
CA LYS A 209 9.15 -16.99 5.48
C LYS A 209 10.08 -15.96 6.10
N ALA A 210 9.94 -14.66 5.74
CA ALA A 210 10.74 -13.58 6.29
C ALA A 210 10.54 -13.46 7.82
N ILE A 211 9.29 -13.51 8.29
CA ILE A 211 8.93 -13.45 9.71
C ILE A 211 9.49 -14.65 10.47
N ARG A 212 9.37 -15.86 9.94
CA ARG A 212 9.91 -17.08 10.60
C ARG A 212 11.41 -17.01 10.74
N GLN A 213 12.12 -16.53 9.71
CA GLN A 213 13.57 -16.40 9.71
C GLN A 213 14.06 -15.25 10.59
N GLY A 214 13.35 -14.13 10.61
CA GLY A 214 13.76 -12.93 11.31
C GLY A 214 13.18 -12.79 12.73
N LEU A 215 11.85 -12.77 12.86
CA LEU A 215 11.15 -12.46 14.11
C LEU A 215 11.24 -13.59 15.13
N GLY A 216 11.09 -14.86 14.71
CA GLY A 216 11.13 -16.00 15.63
C GLY A 216 12.40 -16.05 16.50
N PRO A 217 13.61 -15.99 15.91
CA PRO A 217 14.86 -15.95 16.68
C PRO A 217 14.97 -14.73 17.60
N GLN A 218 14.49 -13.56 17.20
CA GLN A 218 14.52 -12.34 18.03
C GLN A 218 13.57 -12.44 19.23
N LEU A 219 12.36 -12.95 19.04
CA LEU A 219 11.42 -13.23 20.14
C LEU A 219 12.01 -14.24 21.14
N THR A 220 12.67 -15.30 20.63
CA THR A 220 13.33 -16.29 21.50
C THR A 220 14.45 -15.65 22.34
N LYS A 221 15.28 -14.77 21.74
CA LYS A 221 16.31 -14.00 22.48
C LYS A 221 15.70 -13.08 23.53
N SER A 222 14.47 -12.60 23.31
CA SER A 222 13.73 -11.76 24.26
C SER A 222 12.99 -12.55 25.34
N GLY A 223 13.22 -13.88 25.44
CA GLY A 223 12.70 -14.74 26.50
C GLY A 223 11.29 -15.28 26.25
N PHE A 224 10.85 -15.31 24.98
CA PHE A 224 9.63 -16.00 24.59
C PHE A 224 9.91 -17.42 24.10
N THR A 225 9.00 -18.33 24.39
CA THR A 225 9.03 -19.70 23.84
C THR A 225 8.11 -19.78 22.62
N ILE A 226 8.70 -19.98 21.44
CA ILE A 226 7.95 -20.07 20.21
C ILE A 226 7.43 -21.49 20.01
N VAL A 227 6.13 -21.62 19.83
CA VAL A 227 5.43 -22.87 19.49
C VAL A 227 5.03 -22.78 18.03
N ASP A 228 5.87 -23.31 17.13
CA ASP A 228 5.70 -23.27 15.70
C ASP A 228 5.41 -24.69 15.15
N PRO A 229 4.15 -25.02 14.83
CA PRO A 229 3.80 -26.32 14.22
C PRO A 229 4.16 -26.44 12.75
N GLY A 230 4.82 -25.44 12.18
CA GLY A 230 5.19 -25.36 10.77
C GLY A 230 4.34 -24.39 9.97
N ALA A 231 4.80 -24.12 8.74
CA ALA A 231 4.07 -23.27 7.81
C ALA A 231 2.78 -23.94 7.32
N TYR A 232 1.76 -23.14 7.05
CA TYR A 232 0.53 -23.59 6.40
C TYR A 232 0.40 -22.94 5.02
N GLU A 233 -0.32 -23.58 4.12
CA GLU A 233 -0.62 -23.04 2.79
C GLU A 233 -1.88 -22.16 2.84
N ASP A 234 -1.87 -21.07 2.08
CA ASP A 234 -3.06 -20.22 1.92
C ASP A 234 -4.24 -21.05 1.38
N GLY A 235 -5.43 -20.82 1.94
CA GLY A 235 -6.63 -21.59 1.63
C GLY A 235 -6.76 -22.91 2.40
N THR A 236 -5.94 -23.13 3.42
CA THR A 236 -6.09 -24.28 4.34
C THR A 236 -7.45 -24.23 5.04
N ASN A 237 -8.14 -25.38 5.09
CA ASN A 237 -9.48 -25.48 5.66
C ASN A 237 -9.52 -26.19 7.02
N ASP A 238 -8.46 -26.87 7.44
CA ASP A 238 -8.35 -27.55 8.72
C ASP A 238 -7.06 -27.17 9.44
N TYR A 239 -7.22 -26.57 10.60
CA TYR A 239 -6.12 -26.10 11.47
C TYR A 239 -6.04 -26.89 12.78
N SER A 240 -6.68 -28.06 12.86
CA SER A 240 -6.78 -28.85 14.10
C SER A 240 -5.42 -29.24 14.67
N ALA A 241 -4.43 -29.52 13.81
CA ALA A 241 -3.08 -29.87 14.23
C ALA A 241 -2.36 -28.70 14.92
N GLN A 242 -2.47 -27.48 14.33
CA GLN A 242 -1.89 -26.25 14.90
C GLN A 242 -2.57 -25.92 16.23
N ILE A 243 -3.90 -25.98 16.29
CA ILE A 243 -4.68 -25.71 17.49
C ILE A 243 -4.32 -26.70 18.61
N ALA A 244 -4.18 -27.99 18.30
CA ALA A 244 -3.77 -29.01 19.27
C ALA A 244 -2.37 -28.75 19.83
N ALA A 245 -1.42 -28.32 18.97
CA ALA A 245 -0.07 -27.95 19.39
C ALA A 245 -0.08 -26.75 20.35
N PHE A 246 -0.84 -25.70 20.06
CA PHE A 246 -0.96 -24.51 20.90
C PHE A 246 -1.58 -24.84 22.26
N LYS A 247 -2.63 -25.65 22.29
CA LYS A 247 -3.27 -26.12 23.54
C LYS A 247 -2.33 -26.97 24.36
N LYS A 248 -1.63 -27.94 23.74
CA LYS A 248 -0.66 -28.80 24.43
C LYS A 248 0.47 -28.01 25.06
N ALA A 249 0.93 -26.96 24.39
CA ALA A 249 1.98 -26.08 24.88
C ALA A 249 1.47 -25.02 25.85
N ASP A 250 0.17 -24.90 26.09
CA ASP A 250 -0.44 -23.83 26.86
C ASP A 250 0.04 -22.45 26.38
N ALA A 251 -0.06 -22.20 25.07
CA ALA A 251 0.37 -20.95 24.46
C ALA A 251 -0.63 -19.82 24.78
N GLU A 252 -0.28 -18.94 25.70
CA GLU A 252 -1.13 -17.82 26.13
C GLU A 252 -1.04 -16.59 25.22
N ILE A 253 -0.04 -16.54 24.35
CA ILE A 253 0.07 -15.53 23.31
C ILE A 253 -0.11 -16.23 21.95
N PHE A 254 -0.84 -15.57 21.04
CA PHE A 254 -0.99 -16.01 19.66
C PHE A 254 -0.52 -14.93 18.70
N ASN A 255 0.26 -15.31 17.67
CA ASN A 255 0.73 -14.40 16.64
C ASN A 255 0.61 -15.01 15.24
N THR A 256 0.17 -14.22 14.27
CA THR A 256 -0.04 -14.70 12.91
C THR A 256 -0.05 -13.56 11.88
N PHE A 257 0.21 -13.92 10.60
CA PHE A 257 0.23 -13.03 9.43
C PHE A 257 -0.68 -13.56 8.31
N PRO A 258 -1.93 -13.90 8.56
CA PRO A 258 -2.81 -14.60 7.64
C PRO A 258 -3.52 -13.64 6.69
N LEU A 259 -3.90 -14.16 5.50
CA LEU A 259 -4.97 -13.56 4.72
C LEU A 259 -6.32 -13.68 5.46
N PRO A 260 -7.27 -12.77 5.22
CA PRO A 260 -8.53 -12.74 5.96
C PRO A 260 -9.34 -14.05 5.96
N PRO A 261 -9.47 -14.78 4.83
CA PRO A 261 -10.22 -16.05 4.81
C PRO A 261 -9.59 -17.12 5.71
N ASP A 262 -8.26 -17.23 5.71
CA ASP A 262 -7.53 -18.21 6.51
C ASP A 262 -7.65 -17.91 8.00
N PHE A 263 -7.51 -16.64 8.38
CA PHE A 263 -7.70 -16.24 9.77
C PHE A 263 -9.11 -16.51 10.26
N ALA A 264 -10.13 -16.16 9.49
CA ALA A 264 -11.51 -16.40 9.89
C ALA A 264 -11.80 -17.89 10.11
N THR A 265 -11.26 -18.77 9.24
CA THR A 265 -11.38 -20.23 9.37
C THR A 265 -10.65 -20.74 10.61
N PHE A 266 -9.37 -20.39 10.75
CA PHE A 266 -8.57 -20.78 11.92
C PHE A 266 -9.19 -20.31 13.22
N TRP A 267 -9.55 -19.02 13.31
CA TRP A 267 -10.01 -18.44 14.57
C TRP A 267 -11.33 -19.03 15.06
N LYS A 268 -12.26 -19.31 14.15
CA LYS A 268 -13.51 -20.04 14.48
C LYS A 268 -13.20 -21.45 15.01
N GLN A 269 -12.35 -22.21 14.33
CA GLN A 269 -11.93 -23.56 14.77
C GLN A 269 -11.20 -23.51 16.12
N ALA A 270 -10.31 -22.55 16.30
CA ALA A 270 -9.57 -22.36 17.56
C ALA A 270 -10.52 -22.16 18.74
N ARG A 271 -11.49 -21.24 18.57
CA ARG A 271 -12.50 -20.97 19.63
C ARG A 271 -13.42 -22.17 19.88
N GLN A 272 -13.85 -22.88 18.84
CA GLN A 272 -14.67 -24.10 18.95
C GLN A 272 -13.93 -25.24 19.67
N GLN A 273 -12.64 -25.41 19.36
CA GLN A 273 -11.78 -26.43 20.00
C GLN A 273 -11.24 -26.00 21.37
N GLY A 274 -11.64 -24.83 21.88
CA GLY A 274 -11.29 -24.34 23.23
C GLY A 274 -9.88 -23.76 23.37
N TYR A 275 -9.23 -23.37 22.26
CA TYR A 275 -8.00 -22.57 22.36
C TYR A 275 -8.35 -21.11 22.67
N ARG A 276 -7.82 -20.59 23.76
CA ARG A 276 -8.13 -19.24 24.29
C ARG A 276 -6.84 -18.59 24.77
N PRO A 277 -6.02 -18.03 23.87
CA PRO A 277 -4.87 -17.25 24.29
C PRO A 277 -5.32 -16.00 25.06
N ARG A 278 -4.48 -15.49 25.94
CA ARG A 278 -4.73 -14.23 26.65
C ARG A 278 -4.51 -13.00 25.77
N ILE A 279 -3.58 -13.11 24.83
CA ILE A 279 -3.29 -12.07 23.84
C ILE A 279 -3.26 -12.71 22.45
N ALA A 280 -3.90 -12.09 21.45
CA ALA A 280 -3.74 -12.46 20.06
C ALA A 280 -3.37 -11.23 19.22
N SER A 281 -2.17 -11.25 18.67
CA SER A 281 -1.63 -10.19 17.80
C SER A 281 -1.62 -10.68 16.36
N ILE A 282 -2.45 -10.07 15.53
CA ILE A 282 -2.69 -10.50 14.15
C ILE A 282 -2.29 -9.39 13.18
N ALA A 283 -1.57 -9.74 12.13
CA ALA A 283 -1.27 -8.84 11.02
C ALA A 283 -2.28 -9.07 9.87
N LYS A 284 -2.05 -8.48 8.72
CA LYS A 284 -2.91 -8.54 7.52
C LYS A 284 -4.42 -8.40 7.85
N THR A 285 -5.08 -9.45 8.32
CA THR A 285 -6.51 -9.42 8.69
C THR A 285 -6.84 -8.36 9.74
N GLY A 286 -5.97 -8.18 10.73
CA GLY A 286 -6.15 -7.20 11.80
C GLY A 286 -6.04 -5.74 11.37
N LEU A 287 -5.66 -5.48 10.12
CA LEU A 287 -5.50 -4.15 9.55
C LEU A 287 -6.82 -3.55 9.04
N LEU A 288 -7.84 -4.39 8.86
CA LEU A 288 -9.04 -4.05 8.10
C LEU A 288 -10.29 -4.12 9.00
N PRO A 289 -10.94 -2.99 9.29
CA PRO A 289 -12.15 -2.95 10.11
C PRO A 289 -13.23 -3.90 9.64
N SER A 290 -13.47 -3.98 8.32
CA SER A 290 -14.46 -4.85 7.71
C SER A 290 -14.24 -6.35 8.02
N GLN A 291 -12.98 -6.77 8.13
CA GLN A 291 -12.63 -8.14 8.46
C GLN A 291 -12.84 -8.45 9.94
N ILE A 292 -12.57 -7.49 10.81
CA ILE A 292 -12.83 -7.62 12.25
C ILE A 292 -14.35 -7.62 12.52
N GLU A 293 -15.08 -6.76 11.84
CA GLU A 293 -16.55 -6.70 11.93
C GLU A 293 -17.17 -8.03 11.47
N ALA A 294 -16.68 -8.63 10.39
CA ALA A 294 -17.15 -9.93 9.89
C ALA A 294 -16.92 -11.09 10.87
N LEU A 295 -15.98 -10.96 11.81
CA LEU A 295 -15.78 -11.92 12.89
C LEU A 295 -16.81 -11.77 14.02
N GLY A 296 -17.55 -10.65 14.06
CA GLY A 296 -18.45 -10.30 15.15
C GLY A 296 -17.76 -10.30 16.51
N PRO A 297 -18.37 -10.91 17.56
CA PRO A 297 -17.75 -10.94 18.89
C PRO A 297 -16.39 -11.61 18.96
N LEU A 298 -16.02 -12.48 17.99
CA LEU A 298 -14.72 -13.12 17.93
C LEU A 298 -13.60 -12.13 17.50
N GLY A 299 -13.95 -10.99 16.95
CA GLY A 299 -13.02 -9.94 16.60
C GLY A 299 -12.62 -9.03 17.77
N TYR A 300 -13.40 -9.03 18.87
CA TYR A 300 -13.12 -8.17 20.01
C TYR A 300 -11.93 -8.69 20.82
N GLY A 301 -11.04 -7.78 21.19
CA GLY A 301 -9.83 -8.07 21.93
C GLY A 301 -8.63 -8.47 21.05
N LEU A 302 -8.81 -8.69 19.75
CA LEU A 302 -7.69 -8.92 18.84
C LEU A 302 -6.81 -7.68 18.76
N SER A 303 -5.48 -7.83 18.83
CA SER A 303 -4.54 -6.73 18.67
C SER A 303 -3.86 -6.80 17.30
N ALA A 304 -3.47 -5.65 16.78
CA ALA A 304 -2.77 -5.50 15.51
C ALA A 304 -1.76 -4.37 15.58
N GLY A 305 -0.75 -4.40 14.70
CA GLY A 305 0.12 -3.28 14.46
C GLY A 305 -0.58 -2.21 13.64
N PHE A 306 -0.40 -0.95 14.03
CA PHE A 306 -0.90 0.20 13.29
C PHE A 306 0.28 1.08 12.88
N TRP A 307 0.47 1.24 11.58
CA TRP A 307 1.43 2.17 10.98
C TRP A 307 0.78 3.48 10.55
N TRP A 308 -0.52 3.57 10.71
CA TRP A 308 -1.30 4.79 10.56
C TRP A 308 -2.64 4.67 11.27
N SER A 309 -3.06 5.76 11.87
CA SER A 309 -4.41 5.92 12.43
C SER A 309 -4.76 7.41 12.48
N PRO A 310 -6.03 7.78 12.68
CA PRO A 310 -6.46 9.17 12.90
C PRO A 310 -5.78 9.84 14.10
N GLU A 311 -5.22 9.06 15.02
CA GLU A 311 -4.53 9.55 16.22
C GLU A 311 -3.07 9.97 15.94
N PHE A 312 -2.54 9.67 14.74
CA PHE A 312 -1.17 10.08 14.40
C PHE A 312 -1.10 11.61 14.26
N PRO A 313 -0.10 12.27 14.88
CA PRO A 313 -0.02 13.72 14.94
C PRO A 313 0.57 14.34 13.66
N PHE A 314 0.43 13.68 12.51
CA PHE A 314 1.04 14.08 11.26
C PHE A 314 0.03 14.66 10.29
N THR A 315 0.55 15.48 9.36
CA THR A 315 -0.23 16.20 8.36
C THR A 315 0.27 15.85 6.95
N SER A 316 -0.65 15.66 6.02
CA SER A 316 -0.32 15.39 4.61
C SER A 316 0.36 16.60 3.96
N THR A 317 1.49 16.38 3.32
CA THR A 317 2.22 17.41 2.55
C THR A 317 1.55 17.75 1.21
N LEU A 318 0.54 16.98 0.80
CA LEU A 318 -0.19 17.17 -0.45
C LEU A 318 -1.55 17.85 -0.28
N THR A 319 -2.21 17.61 0.86
CA THR A 319 -3.59 18.08 1.08
C THR A 319 -3.73 18.97 2.31
N ASP A 320 -2.66 19.16 3.08
CA ASP A 320 -2.64 19.88 4.36
C ASP A 320 -3.64 19.34 5.40
N GLN A 321 -4.17 18.12 5.17
CA GLN A 321 -5.07 17.44 6.10
C GLN A 321 -4.27 16.68 7.16
N THR A 322 -4.68 16.80 8.43
CA THR A 322 -4.20 15.90 9.48
C THR A 322 -4.67 14.47 9.23
N ALA A 323 -4.04 13.48 9.89
CA ALA A 323 -4.48 12.08 9.80
C ALA A 323 -5.97 11.93 10.17
N ARG A 324 -6.43 12.63 11.21
CA ARG A 324 -7.85 12.66 11.61
C ARG A 324 -8.73 13.20 10.49
N GLN A 325 -8.40 14.36 9.92
CA GLN A 325 -9.20 14.95 8.86
C GLN A 325 -9.24 14.08 7.60
N LEU A 326 -8.17 13.37 7.29
CA LEU A 326 -8.12 12.45 6.15
C LEU A 326 -9.02 11.22 6.38
N ALA A 327 -9.04 10.68 7.60
CA ALA A 327 -9.92 9.59 7.99
C ALA A 327 -11.40 10.02 7.96
N ASP A 328 -11.73 11.15 8.57
CA ASP A 328 -13.11 11.69 8.61
C ASP A 328 -13.65 11.96 7.20
N ASP A 329 -12.80 12.47 6.30
CA ASP A 329 -13.16 12.70 4.90
C ASP A 329 -13.42 11.38 4.14
N TYR A 330 -12.62 10.36 4.39
CA TYR A 330 -12.85 9.02 3.85
C TYR A 330 -14.18 8.46 4.33
N GLU A 331 -14.43 8.46 5.63
CA GLU A 331 -15.66 7.94 6.23
C GLU A 331 -16.90 8.68 5.72
N LYS A 332 -16.83 10.01 5.68
CA LYS A 332 -17.91 10.86 5.16
C LYS A 332 -18.19 10.61 3.68
N SER A 333 -17.14 10.39 2.90
CA SER A 333 -17.26 10.23 1.45
C SER A 333 -17.73 8.85 1.03
N THR A 334 -17.42 7.82 1.83
CA THR A 334 -17.60 6.41 1.46
C THR A 334 -18.63 5.69 2.31
N GLY A 335 -18.94 6.20 3.51
CA GLY A 335 -19.73 5.49 4.52
C GLY A 335 -19.02 4.30 5.17
N LYS A 336 -17.72 4.11 4.87
CA LYS A 336 -16.89 3.03 5.40
C LYS A 336 -15.96 3.55 6.48
N GLN A 337 -15.66 2.72 7.47
CA GLN A 337 -14.65 3.03 8.48
C GLN A 337 -13.26 3.12 7.83
N TRP A 338 -12.45 4.08 8.28
CA TRP A 338 -11.08 4.22 7.84
C TRP A 338 -10.27 2.94 8.07
N ASN A 339 -9.27 2.71 7.24
CA ASN A 339 -8.24 1.70 7.47
C ASN A 339 -6.84 2.31 7.27
N GLN A 340 -5.84 1.67 7.84
CA GLN A 340 -4.48 2.24 7.88
C GLN A 340 -3.78 2.33 6.52
N VAL A 341 -4.30 1.62 5.51
CA VAL A 341 -3.77 1.69 4.14
C VAL A 341 -3.95 3.08 3.52
N ILE A 342 -4.92 3.87 3.99
CA ILE A 342 -5.13 5.26 3.57
C ILE A 342 -3.85 6.08 3.79
N GLY A 343 -3.24 5.96 4.97
CA GLY A 343 -2.04 6.72 5.32
C GLY A 343 -0.84 6.33 4.48
N SER A 344 -0.51 5.04 4.39
CA SER A 344 0.64 4.57 3.61
C SER A 344 0.49 4.83 2.11
N ASN A 345 -0.73 4.69 1.56
CA ASN A 345 -0.97 5.00 0.16
C ASN A 345 -0.89 6.51 -0.13
N MET A 346 -1.35 7.37 0.79
CA MET A 346 -1.14 8.80 0.67
C MET A 346 0.36 9.14 0.76
N ALA A 347 1.09 8.53 1.71
CA ALA A 347 2.53 8.73 1.88
C ALA A 347 3.34 8.33 0.63
N LEU A 348 2.92 7.29 -0.13
CA LEU A 348 3.53 6.97 -1.42
C LEU A 348 3.55 8.17 -2.36
N PHE A 349 2.44 8.87 -2.50
CA PHE A 349 2.35 10.05 -3.36
C PHE A 349 3.10 11.26 -2.77
N GLU A 350 3.14 11.39 -1.44
CA GLU A 350 3.88 12.45 -0.77
C GLU A 350 5.39 12.32 -1.03
N VAL A 351 5.95 11.11 -0.86
CA VAL A 351 7.35 10.83 -1.16
C VAL A 351 7.62 11.00 -2.66
N ALA A 352 6.72 10.52 -3.53
CA ALA A 352 6.85 10.67 -4.98
C ALA A 352 6.93 12.15 -5.40
N VAL A 353 6.04 12.98 -4.90
CA VAL A 353 6.02 14.43 -5.22
C VAL A 353 7.23 15.14 -4.62
N HIS A 354 7.65 14.76 -3.40
CA HIS A 354 8.87 15.28 -2.80
C HIS A 354 10.08 14.99 -3.68
N ALA A 355 10.24 13.75 -4.15
CA ALA A 355 11.35 13.37 -5.04
C ALA A 355 11.27 14.06 -6.41
N LEU A 356 10.09 14.12 -7.04
CA LEU A 356 9.87 14.83 -8.30
C LEU A 356 10.26 16.30 -8.20
N LYS A 357 9.87 16.99 -7.13
CA LYS A 357 10.23 18.41 -6.90
C LYS A 357 11.72 18.64 -6.64
N ALA A 358 12.46 17.59 -6.25
CA ALA A 358 13.90 17.66 -6.01
C ALA A 358 14.73 17.44 -7.29
N THR A 359 14.10 17.15 -8.43
CA THR A 359 14.77 16.97 -9.73
C THR A 359 14.82 18.27 -10.53
N SER A 360 15.79 18.37 -11.42
CA SER A 360 15.82 19.40 -12.47
C SER A 360 15.00 19.00 -13.69
N ASP A 361 15.00 17.70 -14.02
CA ASP A 361 14.13 17.07 -15.01
C ASP A 361 13.45 15.83 -14.41
N PRO A 362 12.15 15.90 -14.08
CA PRO A 362 11.42 14.79 -13.50
C PRO A 362 11.22 13.59 -14.44
N LYS A 363 11.60 13.72 -15.72
CA LYS A 363 11.60 12.63 -16.71
C LYS A 363 12.96 11.94 -16.82
N ASP A 364 14.02 12.49 -16.23
CA ASP A 364 15.28 11.77 -16.08
C ASP A 364 15.15 10.72 -14.98
N ARG A 365 15.14 9.46 -15.40
CA ARG A 365 14.94 8.31 -14.52
C ARG A 365 16.06 8.16 -13.48
N GLY A 366 17.29 8.49 -13.87
CA GLY A 366 18.45 8.40 -12.97
C GLY A 366 18.39 9.49 -11.90
N GLU A 367 18.05 10.72 -12.29
CA GLU A 367 17.88 11.84 -11.37
C GLU A 367 16.72 11.58 -10.37
N LEU A 368 15.58 11.10 -10.87
CA LEU A 368 14.42 10.79 -10.03
C LEU A 368 14.71 9.63 -9.07
N ALA A 369 15.37 8.56 -9.53
CA ALA A 369 15.78 7.46 -8.65
C ALA A 369 16.75 7.97 -7.56
N ALA A 370 17.73 8.81 -7.92
CA ALA A 370 18.64 9.40 -6.94
C ALA A 370 17.91 10.33 -5.95
N ALA A 371 16.87 11.05 -6.39
CA ALA A 371 16.06 11.90 -5.54
C ALA A 371 15.22 11.07 -4.53
N LEU A 372 14.66 9.93 -4.95
CA LEU A 372 14.00 8.99 -4.03
C LEU A 372 14.96 8.51 -2.93
N GLY A 373 16.21 8.15 -3.29
CA GLY A 373 17.21 7.69 -2.33
C GLY A 373 17.71 8.77 -1.35
N LYS A 374 17.42 10.03 -1.61
CA LYS A 374 17.73 11.17 -0.73
C LYS A 374 16.51 11.74 -0.01
N ALA A 375 15.33 11.17 -0.26
CA ALA A 375 14.09 11.69 0.30
C ALA A 375 14.10 11.59 1.83
N LYS A 376 13.81 12.71 2.47
CA LYS A 376 13.64 12.84 3.91
C LYS A 376 12.52 13.84 4.17
N LEU A 377 11.41 13.38 4.70
CA LEU A 377 10.23 14.19 4.97
C LEU A 377 9.34 13.54 6.03
N THR A 378 8.45 14.32 6.61
CA THR A 378 7.34 13.80 7.41
C THR A 378 6.10 13.75 6.53
N THR A 379 5.54 12.56 6.39
CA THR A 379 4.29 12.29 5.66
C THR A 379 3.12 12.21 6.62
N VAL A 380 1.91 12.05 6.11
CA VAL A 380 0.73 11.78 6.96
C VAL A 380 0.84 10.46 7.75
N ALA A 381 1.69 9.53 7.31
CA ALA A 381 1.99 8.28 8.01
C ALA A 381 3.18 8.39 8.99
N GLY A 382 3.90 9.51 8.97
CA GLY A 382 5.04 9.75 9.84
C GLY A 382 6.31 10.11 9.11
N PRO A 383 7.43 10.22 9.84
CA PRO A 383 8.72 10.56 9.27
C PRO A 383 9.27 9.39 8.44
N LEU A 384 9.78 9.71 7.26
CA LEU A 384 10.50 8.81 6.37
C LEU A 384 11.86 9.40 6.02
N ASP A 385 12.91 8.58 6.10
CA ASP A 385 14.29 8.98 5.80
C ASP A 385 15.03 7.85 5.06
N PHE A 386 15.13 7.96 3.75
CA PHE A 386 15.83 6.99 2.91
C PHE A 386 17.35 7.05 3.03
N THR A 387 17.88 8.07 3.72
CA THR A 387 19.33 8.24 3.91
C THR A 387 19.84 7.49 5.14
N SER A 388 18.94 7.12 6.07
CA SER A 388 19.26 6.46 7.33
C SER A 388 18.45 5.17 7.57
N GLY A 389 17.90 4.57 6.52
CA GLY A 389 17.16 3.33 6.60
C GLY A 389 18.03 2.10 6.95
N PRO A 390 17.40 0.95 7.23
CA PRO A 390 18.11 -0.26 7.65
C PRO A 390 19.05 -0.81 6.59
N VAL A 391 18.72 -0.61 5.33
CA VAL A 391 19.55 -0.90 4.14
C VAL A 391 19.32 0.18 3.10
N LYS A 392 20.20 0.26 2.10
CA LYS A 392 20.04 1.20 0.98
C LYS A 392 18.69 0.95 0.30
N ASN A 393 18.03 2.03 -0.16
CA ASN A 393 16.73 2.03 -0.83
C ASN A 393 15.52 1.76 0.08
N VAL A 394 15.72 1.64 1.38
CA VAL A 394 14.64 1.35 2.33
C VAL A 394 14.56 2.43 3.40
N SER A 395 13.35 2.86 3.75
CA SER A 395 13.02 3.63 4.95
C SER A 395 12.03 2.84 5.80
N THR A 396 12.01 3.07 7.11
CA THR A 396 10.98 2.51 8.00
C THR A 396 10.02 3.58 8.45
N GLU A 397 8.82 3.17 8.85
CA GLU A 397 7.76 4.04 9.36
C GLU A 397 7.36 3.64 10.79
N PRO A 398 6.66 4.51 11.54
CA PRO A 398 6.19 4.19 12.89
C PRO A 398 5.29 2.96 12.91
N LEU A 399 5.43 2.15 13.99
CA LEU A 399 4.52 1.04 14.29
C LEU A 399 4.11 1.10 15.75
N VAL A 400 2.82 1.21 15.99
CA VAL A 400 2.22 1.14 17.32
C VAL A 400 1.26 -0.05 17.40
N MET A 401 0.86 -0.46 18.62
CA MET A 401 -0.07 -1.57 18.77
C MET A 401 -1.44 -1.07 19.20
N GLY A 402 -2.45 -1.50 18.48
CA GLY A 402 -3.86 -1.25 18.79
C GLY A 402 -4.59 -2.55 19.14
N GLN A 403 -5.74 -2.40 19.78
CA GLN A 403 -6.67 -3.48 20.11
C GLN A 403 -8.05 -3.14 19.56
N TRP A 404 -8.65 -4.08 18.88
CA TRP A 404 -10.02 -3.98 18.37
C TRP A 404 -11.03 -4.17 19.49
N ARG A 405 -11.94 -3.24 19.63
CA ARG A 405 -13.01 -3.24 20.63
C ARG A 405 -14.37 -3.09 19.98
N LYS A 406 -15.40 -3.48 20.70
CA LYS A 406 -16.75 -3.09 20.34
C LYS A 406 -16.84 -1.57 20.45
N ALA A 407 -17.28 -0.92 19.41
CA ALA A 407 -17.42 0.54 19.43
C ALA A 407 -18.46 1.00 20.45
N THR A 408 -18.19 2.14 21.05
CA THR A 408 -19.02 2.76 22.10
C THR A 408 -19.41 4.20 21.72
N GLY A 409 -20.29 4.82 22.49
CA GLY A 409 -20.52 6.26 22.42
C GLY A 409 -21.21 6.79 21.16
N GLY A 410 -21.99 5.98 20.44
CA GLY A 410 -22.73 6.44 19.25
C GLY A 410 -21.94 6.42 17.96
N SER A 411 -20.83 5.66 17.92
CA SER A 411 -20.12 5.35 16.68
C SER A 411 -21.07 4.73 15.65
N THR A 412 -20.91 5.11 14.38
CA THR A 412 -21.64 4.49 13.26
C THR A 412 -21.09 3.11 12.88
N PHE A 413 -19.92 2.74 13.41
CA PHE A 413 -19.25 1.48 13.14
C PHE A 413 -19.36 0.51 14.32
N ALA A 414 -19.34 -0.79 14.04
CA ALA A 414 -19.50 -1.82 15.06
C ALA A 414 -18.25 -2.05 15.90
N VAL A 415 -17.09 -1.74 15.33
CA VAL A 415 -15.77 -1.94 15.96
C VAL A 415 -14.95 -0.67 15.90
N GLU A 416 -14.06 -0.50 16.87
CA GLU A 416 -13.10 0.59 16.90
C GLU A 416 -11.73 0.06 17.32
N PRO A 417 -10.63 0.51 16.68
CA PRO A 417 -9.29 0.21 17.16
C PRO A 417 -8.87 1.26 18.18
N VAL A 418 -8.30 0.80 19.28
CA VAL A 418 -7.76 1.66 20.34
C VAL A 418 -6.26 1.42 20.43
N ILE A 419 -5.44 2.46 20.29
CA ILE A 419 -3.99 2.36 20.49
C ILE A 419 -3.74 2.07 21.97
N VAL A 420 -3.14 0.92 22.26
CA VAL A 420 -2.89 0.43 23.64
C VAL A 420 -1.40 0.41 23.99
N ASP A 421 -0.51 0.41 22.99
CA ASP A 421 0.94 0.52 23.17
C ASP A 421 1.52 1.33 22.01
N ASN A 422 2.24 2.41 22.34
CA ASN A 422 2.90 3.27 21.36
C ASN A 422 4.42 3.06 21.28
N GLY A 423 4.95 2.13 22.05
CA GLY A 423 6.37 1.72 21.98
C GLY A 423 7.34 2.89 22.08
N ALA A 424 8.11 3.12 21.02
CA ALA A 424 9.09 4.21 20.93
C ALA A 424 8.50 5.53 20.41
N PHE A 425 7.22 5.57 20.04
CA PHE A 425 6.57 6.71 19.39
C PHE A 425 5.66 7.47 20.36
N GLY A 426 6.28 8.07 21.41
CA GLY A 426 5.57 8.76 22.48
C GLY A 426 4.66 9.90 22.05
N ASP A 427 4.89 10.48 20.87
CA ASP A 427 4.05 11.53 20.27
C ASP A 427 2.70 11.00 19.74
N ILE A 428 2.58 9.67 19.55
CA ILE A 428 1.32 9.04 19.18
C ILE A 428 0.56 8.67 20.45
N PRO A 429 -0.63 9.27 20.71
CA PRO A 429 -1.32 9.08 21.98
C PRO A 429 -1.89 7.66 22.11
N ARG A 430 -1.84 7.12 23.33
CA ARG A 430 -2.58 5.90 23.69
C ARG A 430 -4.02 6.26 24.04
N GLY A 431 -4.97 5.46 23.54
CA GLY A 431 -6.40 5.61 23.82
C GLY A 431 -6.90 4.71 24.95
N GLY A 432 -6.07 3.76 25.44
CA GLY A 432 -6.47 2.83 26.48
C GLY A 432 -5.36 1.84 26.88
N GLU A 433 -5.70 0.89 27.73
CA GLU A 433 -4.84 -0.21 28.16
C GLU A 433 -5.19 -1.50 27.38
N LEU A 434 -4.25 -2.44 27.25
CA LEU A 434 -4.52 -3.75 26.67
C LEU A 434 -5.47 -4.54 27.61
N GLU A 435 -6.52 -5.11 27.03
CA GLU A 435 -7.42 -6.02 27.75
C GLU A 435 -7.13 -7.47 27.34
N PRO A 436 -7.16 -8.43 28.28
CA PRO A 436 -7.00 -9.84 27.94
C PRO A 436 -8.19 -10.32 27.08
N LEU A 437 -7.93 -11.23 26.14
CA LEU A 437 -8.96 -11.90 25.38
C LEU A 437 -9.91 -12.68 26.30
N ARG A 438 -11.21 -12.58 26.02
CA ARG A 438 -12.29 -13.28 26.75
C ARG A 438 -12.74 -14.56 26.07
#